data_1000615b5ddf6630b4ce3588134ba90a
#
_entry.id   1000615b5ddf6630b4ce3588134ba90a
#
_cell.length_a   1.000
_cell.length_b   1.000
_cell.length_c   1.000
_cell.angle_alpha   90.00
_cell.angle_beta   90.00
_cell.angle_gamma   90.00
#
_symmetry.space_group_name_H-M   'P 1'
#
loop_
_entity.id
_entity.type
_entity.pdbx_description
1 polymer ?
#
loop_
_entity_poly.entity_id
_entity_poly.type
_entity_poly.pdbx_seq_one_letter_code
_entity_poly.pdbx_strand_id
1 'polypeptide(L)'
;QIIRAWSPFLILTVLVTIWTMKPFKALFAPGGAFYSLVINFQIPHLHQQVLKAAPIVAQPTPMDAVFKFDPLSAGGTAIFIAAIISIFILGVGIKKGIGVFAETLISLKWPILSIGMVLAFAFISNYSGLSSTLALALAHTGHAFTFFSPFLGWLGVFLTGSDTSSNALFAALQATAAQQIGVSDILLVAANTTGGVTGKMISPQSIAIACAAVGLVGKESDLFRFTVKHSLIFTCMVGVITTLQAYVLTWMIP
;
A
#
# COMPACT_ATOMS: atom_id res chain seq x y z
N GLN A 1 4.01 -27.29 -24.66
CA GLN A 1 3.30 -27.39 -23.37
C GLN A 1 3.85 -26.39 -22.34
N ILE A 2 5.18 -26.26 -22.15
CA ILE A 2 5.81 -25.36 -21.18
C ILE A 2 5.39 -23.89 -21.42
N ILE A 3 5.51 -23.38 -22.66
CA ILE A 3 5.13 -22.01 -23.00
C ILE A 3 3.66 -21.74 -22.67
N ARG A 4 2.78 -22.71 -22.96
CA ARG A 4 1.34 -22.58 -22.67
C ARG A 4 1.08 -22.52 -21.15
N ALA A 5 1.80 -23.31 -20.36
CA ALA A 5 1.68 -23.28 -18.90
C ALA A 5 2.17 -21.95 -18.29
N TRP A 6 3.21 -21.32 -18.88
CA TRP A 6 3.76 -20.04 -18.44
C TRP A 6 3.04 -18.82 -19.02
N SER A 7 2.17 -19.00 -20.02
CA SER A 7 1.50 -17.90 -20.69
C SER A 7 0.72 -16.94 -19.77
N PRO A 8 0.02 -17.37 -18.67
CA PRO A 8 -0.66 -16.43 -17.80
C PRO A 8 0.29 -15.46 -17.10
N PHE A 9 1.46 -15.92 -16.69
CA PHE A 9 2.47 -15.06 -16.04
C PHE A 9 3.07 -14.06 -17.02
N LEU A 10 3.34 -14.47 -18.27
CA LEU A 10 3.84 -13.59 -19.32
C LEU A 10 2.80 -12.51 -19.68
N ILE A 11 1.55 -12.90 -19.85
CA ILE A 11 0.44 -11.97 -20.16
C ILE A 11 0.28 -10.97 -19.02
N LEU A 12 0.27 -11.45 -17.78
CA LEU A 12 0.17 -10.60 -16.59
C LEU A 12 1.30 -9.57 -16.56
N THR A 13 2.55 -10.02 -16.76
CA THR A 13 3.72 -9.15 -16.75
C THR A 13 3.61 -8.06 -17.83
N VAL A 14 3.28 -8.44 -19.05
CA VAL A 14 3.13 -7.48 -20.16
C VAL A 14 2.03 -6.46 -19.87
N LEU A 15 0.85 -6.91 -19.47
CA LEU A 15 -0.26 -6.00 -19.20
C LEU A 15 0.01 -5.08 -18.02
N VAL A 16 0.52 -5.58 -16.92
CA VAL A 16 0.88 -4.74 -15.76
C VAL A 16 1.95 -3.73 -16.15
N THR A 17 2.95 -4.13 -16.96
CA THR A 17 3.96 -3.20 -17.47
C THR A 17 3.31 -2.08 -18.28
N ILE A 18 2.43 -2.39 -19.24
CA ILE A 18 1.71 -1.38 -20.05
C ILE A 18 0.92 -0.43 -19.13
N TRP A 19 0.17 -0.96 -18.16
CA TRP A 19 -0.65 -0.17 -17.22
C TRP A 19 0.16 0.74 -16.30
N THR A 20 1.42 0.40 -16.03
CA THR A 20 2.31 1.22 -15.20
C THR A 20 3.10 2.26 -15.99
N MET A 21 3.14 2.16 -17.32
CA MET A 21 3.87 3.10 -18.17
C MET A 21 3.29 4.51 -18.11
N LYS A 22 4.16 5.53 -18.03
CA LYS A 22 3.77 6.95 -18.03
C LYS A 22 2.86 7.33 -19.21
N PRO A 23 3.13 6.92 -20.49
CA PRO A 23 2.26 7.22 -21.61
C PRO A 23 0.85 6.68 -21.45
N PHE A 24 0.69 5.46 -20.91
CA PHE A 24 -0.63 4.87 -20.67
C PHE A 24 -1.40 5.65 -19.60
N LYS A 25 -0.76 5.97 -18.48
CA LYS A 25 -1.39 6.76 -17.40
C LYS A 25 -1.75 8.18 -17.84
N ALA A 26 -0.97 8.76 -18.75
CA ALA A 26 -1.24 10.09 -19.31
C ALA A 26 -2.57 10.15 -20.09
N LEU A 27 -3.04 9.05 -20.64
CA LEU A 27 -4.34 8.99 -21.33
C LEU A 27 -5.52 9.28 -20.39
N PHE A 28 -5.38 8.99 -19.09
CA PHE A 28 -6.39 9.17 -18.03
C PHE A 28 -6.11 10.40 -17.14
N ALA A 29 -5.02 11.12 -17.40
CA ALA A 29 -4.70 12.36 -16.71
C ALA A 29 -5.49 13.55 -17.31
N PRO A 30 -5.60 14.69 -16.59
CA PRO A 30 -6.22 15.90 -17.13
C PRO A 30 -5.64 16.27 -18.48
N GLY A 31 -6.52 16.41 -19.51
CA GLY A 31 -6.13 16.65 -20.89
C GLY A 31 -5.85 15.38 -21.73
N GLY A 32 -5.83 14.20 -21.12
CA GLY A 32 -5.71 12.91 -21.83
C GLY A 32 -6.98 12.48 -22.55
N ALA A 33 -6.84 11.64 -23.58
CA ALA A 33 -7.94 11.20 -24.44
C ALA A 33 -9.08 10.48 -23.70
N PHE A 34 -8.77 9.80 -22.58
CA PHE A 34 -9.74 9.05 -21.77
C PHE A 34 -10.04 9.70 -20.43
N TYR A 35 -9.69 10.97 -20.25
CA TYR A 35 -9.96 11.68 -19.00
C TYR A 35 -11.45 11.76 -18.67
N SER A 36 -12.32 11.81 -19.67
CA SER A 36 -13.79 11.80 -19.50
C SER A 36 -14.35 10.53 -18.83
N LEU A 37 -13.57 9.44 -18.83
CA LEU A 37 -13.93 8.18 -18.15
C LEU A 37 -13.52 8.15 -16.68
N VAL A 38 -12.77 9.15 -16.23
CA VAL A 38 -12.38 9.33 -14.83
C VAL A 38 -13.42 10.18 -14.14
N ILE A 39 -14.07 9.61 -13.12
CA ILE A 39 -15.13 10.29 -12.40
C ILE A 39 -14.57 10.73 -11.04
N ASN A 40 -14.66 12.03 -10.76
CA ASN A 40 -14.24 12.60 -9.48
C ASN A 40 -15.47 12.96 -8.66
N PHE A 41 -15.69 12.25 -7.56
CA PHE A 41 -16.78 12.51 -6.61
C PHE A 41 -16.26 13.37 -5.46
N GLN A 42 -16.72 14.58 -5.36
CA GLN A 42 -16.51 15.41 -4.15
C GLN A 42 -17.44 14.88 -3.05
N ILE A 43 -16.88 14.58 -1.88
CA ILE A 43 -17.66 14.06 -0.77
C ILE A 43 -18.46 15.24 -0.15
N PRO A 44 -19.79 15.22 -0.23
CA PRO A 44 -20.62 16.29 0.31
C PRO A 44 -20.36 16.50 1.81
N HIS A 45 -20.38 17.74 2.26
CA HIS A 45 -20.14 18.15 3.65
C HIS A 45 -18.77 17.79 4.24
N LEU A 46 -17.83 17.30 3.42
CA LEU A 46 -16.45 17.00 3.86
C LEU A 46 -15.42 17.75 3.00
N HIS A 47 -15.65 17.83 1.68
CA HIS A 47 -14.72 18.47 0.75
C HIS A 47 -14.50 19.92 1.13
N GLN A 48 -13.24 20.29 1.42
CA GLN A 48 -12.80 21.63 1.85
C GLN A 48 -13.42 22.18 3.15
N GLN A 49 -14.12 21.34 3.93
CA GLN A 49 -14.68 21.73 5.22
C GLN A 49 -13.73 21.47 6.39
N VAL A 50 -12.81 20.55 6.25
CA VAL A 50 -11.76 20.28 7.25
C VAL A 50 -10.54 21.10 6.91
N LEU A 51 -10.03 21.85 7.88
CA LEU A 51 -8.83 22.69 7.73
C LEU A 51 -7.64 22.05 8.42
N LYS A 52 -6.52 21.95 7.74
CA LYS A 52 -5.23 21.81 8.42
C LYS A 52 -4.83 23.15 8.99
N ALA A 53 -4.37 23.17 10.24
CA ALA A 53 -3.96 24.40 10.94
C ALA A 53 -2.60 24.23 11.60
N ALA A 54 -2.08 25.31 12.19
CA ALA A 54 -0.84 25.26 12.97
C ALA A 54 -0.94 24.24 14.12
N PRO A 55 0.14 23.54 14.46
CA PRO A 55 1.50 23.64 13.91
C PRO A 55 1.76 22.79 12.65
N ILE A 56 0.75 22.08 12.11
CA ILE A 56 0.91 21.17 10.95
C ILE A 56 1.24 21.96 9.68
N VAL A 57 0.57 23.10 9.48
CA VAL A 57 0.80 24.04 8.38
C VAL A 57 0.81 25.47 8.94
N ALA A 58 1.61 26.34 8.32
CA ALA A 58 1.75 27.74 8.79
C ALA A 58 0.44 28.55 8.63
N GLN A 59 -0.32 28.27 7.58
CA GLN A 59 -1.62 28.90 7.32
C GLN A 59 -2.70 27.83 7.16
N PRO A 60 -3.91 28.06 7.68
CA PRO A 60 -5.01 27.13 7.52
C PRO A 60 -5.27 26.82 6.04
N THR A 61 -5.20 25.54 5.70
CA THR A 61 -5.44 25.03 4.32
C THR A 61 -6.57 24.03 4.33
N PRO A 62 -7.57 24.19 3.44
CA PRO A 62 -8.65 23.22 3.33
C PRO A 62 -8.15 21.90 2.77
N MET A 63 -8.72 20.81 3.29
CA MET A 63 -8.43 19.46 2.82
C MET A 63 -9.41 19.06 1.73
N ASP A 64 -8.87 18.56 0.62
CA ASP A 64 -9.71 17.99 -0.44
C ASP A 64 -10.22 16.61 -0.04
N ALA A 65 -11.53 16.42 -0.15
CA ALA A 65 -12.18 15.12 -0.01
C ALA A 65 -12.85 14.74 -1.34
N VAL A 66 -12.00 14.22 -2.26
CA VAL A 66 -12.42 13.81 -3.61
C VAL A 66 -12.12 12.34 -3.78
N PHE A 67 -13.15 11.55 -4.06
CA PHE A 67 -12.97 10.15 -4.46
C PHE A 67 -12.82 10.07 -5.97
N LYS A 68 -11.65 9.69 -6.43
CA LYS A 68 -11.35 9.46 -7.84
C LYS A 68 -11.74 8.04 -8.22
N PHE A 69 -12.81 7.88 -8.98
CA PHE A 69 -13.21 6.61 -9.55
C PHE A 69 -12.61 6.46 -10.95
N ASP A 70 -11.57 5.66 -11.05
CA ASP A 70 -10.79 5.43 -12.27
C ASP A 70 -10.49 3.93 -12.42
N PRO A 71 -11.51 3.12 -12.72
CA PRO A 71 -11.33 1.67 -12.81
C PRO A 71 -10.46 1.25 -13.99
N LEU A 72 -10.44 2.01 -15.10
CA LEU A 72 -9.76 1.60 -16.32
C LEU A 72 -8.24 1.74 -16.25
N SER A 73 -7.72 2.75 -15.53
CA SER A 73 -6.27 2.90 -15.32
C SER A 73 -5.76 2.13 -14.10
N ALA A 74 -6.65 1.53 -13.32
CA ALA A 74 -6.29 0.75 -12.13
C ALA A 74 -5.54 -0.55 -12.51
N GLY A 75 -4.50 -0.89 -11.75
CA GLY A 75 -3.73 -2.12 -11.98
C GLY A 75 -4.56 -3.40 -11.89
N GLY A 76 -5.63 -3.39 -11.08
CA GLY A 76 -6.58 -4.50 -10.99
C GLY A 76 -7.25 -4.83 -12.32
N THR A 77 -7.50 -3.84 -13.16
CA THR A 77 -8.07 -4.04 -14.49
C THR A 77 -7.10 -4.76 -15.42
N ALA A 78 -5.80 -4.44 -15.37
CA ALA A 78 -4.77 -5.19 -16.09
C ALA A 78 -4.76 -6.67 -15.69
N ILE A 79 -4.84 -6.95 -14.38
CA ILE A 79 -4.88 -8.31 -13.84
C ILE A 79 -6.14 -9.05 -14.30
N PHE A 80 -7.29 -8.37 -14.27
CA PHE A 80 -8.56 -8.94 -14.70
C PHE A 80 -8.55 -9.28 -16.19
N ILE A 81 -8.04 -8.38 -17.05
CA ILE A 81 -7.86 -8.62 -18.49
C ILE A 81 -6.89 -9.78 -18.73
N ALA A 82 -5.78 -9.85 -17.97
CA ALA A 82 -4.83 -10.96 -18.04
C ALA A 82 -5.51 -12.31 -17.75
N ALA A 83 -6.37 -12.35 -16.75
CA ALA A 83 -7.13 -13.54 -16.40
C ALA A 83 -8.08 -13.95 -17.54
N ILE A 84 -8.81 -13.02 -18.13
CA ILE A 84 -9.71 -13.28 -19.27
C ILE A 84 -8.92 -13.83 -20.46
N ILE A 85 -7.83 -13.20 -20.85
CA ILE A 85 -6.98 -13.66 -21.97
C ILE A 85 -6.45 -15.07 -21.68
N SER A 86 -6.04 -15.32 -20.44
CA SER A 86 -5.52 -16.62 -20.04
C SER A 86 -6.55 -17.76 -20.16
N ILE A 87 -7.84 -17.48 -19.89
CA ILE A 87 -8.93 -18.43 -20.11
C ILE A 87 -8.97 -18.91 -21.56
N PHE A 88 -8.85 -17.99 -22.52
CA PHE A 88 -8.87 -18.33 -23.95
C PHE A 88 -7.60 -19.08 -24.39
N ILE A 89 -6.42 -18.61 -23.99
CA ILE A 89 -5.14 -19.23 -24.37
C ILE A 89 -4.99 -20.65 -23.79
N LEU A 90 -5.43 -20.86 -22.56
CA LEU A 90 -5.39 -22.17 -21.92
C LEU A 90 -6.51 -23.09 -22.40
N GLY A 91 -7.51 -22.58 -23.13
CA GLY A 91 -8.66 -23.35 -23.60
C GLY A 91 -9.59 -23.75 -22.47
N VAL A 92 -9.64 -22.95 -21.41
CA VAL A 92 -10.61 -23.14 -20.31
C VAL A 92 -11.98 -22.67 -20.81
N GLY A 93 -12.99 -23.52 -20.66
CA GLY A 93 -14.37 -23.16 -21.06
C GLY A 93 -14.87 -21.96 -20.25
N ILE A 94 -15.59 -21.03 -20.90
CA ILE A 94 -16.10 -19.78 -20.31
C ILE A 94 -16.91 -20.07 -19.02
N LYS A 95 -17.77 -21.09 -19.05
CA LYS A 95 -18.57 -21.50 -17.88
C LYS A 95 -17.68 -21.84 -16.66
N LYS A 96 -16.58 -22.57 -16.90
CA LYS A 96 -15.60 -22.90 -15.86
C LYS A 96 -14.86 -21.66 -15.38
N GLY A 97 -14.49 -20.75 -16.30
CA GLY A 97 -13.86 -19.47 -15.97
C GLY A 97 -14.73 -18.61 -15.05
N ILE A 98 -16.02 -18.49 -15.36
CA ILE A 98 -16.99 -17.77 -14.52
C ILE A 98 -17.14 -18.44 -13.15
N GLY A 99 -17.19 -19.78 -13.10
CA GLY A 99 -17.23 -20.52 -11.83
C GLY A 99 -16.03 -20.22 -10.94
N VAL A 100 -14.82 -20.31 -11.48
CA VAL A 100 -13.59 -19.98 -10.74
C VAL A 100 -13.59 -18.52 -10.27
N PHE A 101 -14.07 -17.58 -11.09
CA PHE A 101 -14.18 -16.18 -10.69
C PHE A 101 -15.14 -16.00 -9.51
N ALA A 102 -16.32 -16.64 -9.55
CA ALA A 102 -17.29 -16.60 -8.45
C ALA A 102 -16.71 -17.22 -7.16
N GLU A 103 -16.05 -18.38 -7.25
CA GLU A 103 -15.37 -19.00 -6.11
C GLU A 103 -14.29 -18.08 -5.53
N THR A 104 -13.53 -17.39 -6.38
CA THR A 104 -12.51 -16.41 -5.97
C THR A 104 -13.15 -15.25 -5.21
N LEU A 105 -14.26 -14.68 -5.70
CA LEU A 105 -14.97 -13.61 -5.00
C LEU A 105 -15.48 -14.06 -3.62
N ILE A 106 -16.03 -15.27 -3.53
CA ILE A 106 -16.52 -15.83 -2.27
C ILE A 106 -15.35 -16.03 -1.29
N SER A 107 -14.21 -16.54 -1.75
CA SER A 107 -13.02 -16.75 -0.91
C SER A 107 -12.40 -15.42 -0.44
N LEU A 108 -12.50 -14.37 -1.25
CA LEU A 108 -11.92 -13.04 -0.96
C LEU A 108 -12.87 -12.11 -0.20
N LYS A 109 -14.11 -12.51 0.11
CA LYS A 109 -15.10 -11.62 0.75
C LYS A 109 -14.60 -11.00 2.06
N TRP A 110 -13.94 -11.77 2.92
CA TRP A 110 -13.40 -11.26 4.17
C TRP A 110 -12.17 -10.38 3.99
N PRO A 111 -11.17 -10.73 3.16
CA PRO A 111 -10.10 -9.81 2.77
C PRO A 111 -10.62 -8.48 2.20
N ILE A 112 -11.60 -8.50 1.30
CA ILE A 112 -12.17 -7.28 0.72
C ILE A 112 -12.82 -6.41 1.81
N LEU A 113 -13.63 -7.01 2.70
CA LEU A 113 -14.23 -6.29 3.82
C LEU A 113 -13.16 -5.69 4.74
N SER A 114 -12.15 -6.47 5.09
CA SER A 114 -11.04 -6.03 5.95
C SER A 114 -10.30 -4.84 5.35
N ILE A 115 -9.95 -4.90 4.05
CA ILE A 115 -9.30 -3.79 3.34
C ILE A 115 -10.19 -2.55 3.35
N GLY A 116 -11.48 -2.70 3.08
CA GLY A 116 -12.44 -1.59 3.13
C GLY A 116 -12.50 -0.93 4.51
N MET A 117 -12.53 -1.71 5.58
CA MET A 117 -12.53 -1.20 6.96
C MET A 117 -11.24 -0.47 7.31
N VAL A 118 -10.08 -1.01 6.90
CA VAL A 118 -8.78 -0.36 7.12
C VAL A 118 -8.70 0.97 6.37
N LEU A 119 -9.14 1.02 5.11
CA LEU A 119 -9.17 2.27 4.35
C LEU A 119 -10.13 3.29 4.97
N ALA A 120 -11.33 2.86 5.41
CA ALA A 120 -12.27 3.73 6.10
C ALA A 120 -11.65 4.32 7.36
N PHE A 121 -10.98 3.49 8.19
CA PHE A 121 -10.26 3.97 9.38
C PHE A 121 -9.15 4.97 9.02
N ALA A 122 -8.38 4.70 7.97
CA ALA A 122 -7.32 5.61 7.51
C ALA A 122 -7.88 6.99 7.12
N PHE A 123 -8.96 7.03 6.34
CA PHE A 123 -9.60 8.29 5.97
C PHE A 123 -10.19 9.03 7.17
N ILE A 124 -10.90 8.33 8.07
CA ILE A 124 -11.42 8.91 9.31
C ILE A 124 -10.27 9.49 10.14
N SER A 125 -9.18 8.77 10.32
CA SER A 125 -8.01 9.22 11.09
C SER A 125 -7.38 10.48 10.48
N ASN A 126 -7.32 10.57 9.16
CA ASN A 126 -6.76 11.73 8.48
C ASN A 126 -7.68 12.96 8.59
N TYR A 127 -8.98 12.81 8.35
CA TYR A 127 -9.92 13.92 8.41
C TYR A 127 -10.29 14.34 9.85
N SER A 128 -10.21 13.45 10.83
CA SER A 128 -10.41 13.78 12.24
C SER A 128 -9.22 14.47 12.89
N GLY A 129 -8.06 14.51 12.21
CA GLY A 129 -6.81 15.03 12.76
C GLY A 129 -6.05 14.05 13.67
N LEU A 130 -6.54 12.83 13.85
CA LEU A 130 -5.84 11.81 14.65
C LEU A 130 -4.44 11.54 14.12
N SER A 131 -4.29 11.35 12.80
CA SER A 131 -2.98 11.14 12.15
C SER A 131 -2.04 12.33 12.41
N SER A 132 -2.54 13.56 12.32
CA SER A 132 -1.75 14.76 12.57
C SER A 132 -1.32 14.88 14.05
N THR A 133 -2.23 14.56 14.98
CA THR A 133 -1.92 14.57 16.42
C THR A 133 -0.84 13.53 16.77
N LEU A 134 -0.96 12.32 16.24
CA LEU A 134 0.05 11.28 16.41
C LEU A 134 1.39 11.65 15.77
N ALA A 135 1.35 12.29 14.60
CA ALA A 135 2.57 12.77 13.94
C ALA A 135 3.31 13.80 14.78
N LEU A 136 2.60 14.76 15.38
CA LEU A 136 3.18 15.74 16.30
C LEU A 136 3.76 15.07 17.55
N ALA A 137 3.05 14.11 18.15
CA ALA A 137 3.56 13.37 19.29
C ALA A 137 4.86 12.61 18.97
N LEU A 138 4.92 11.98 17.79
CA LEU A 138 6.11 11.28 17.32
C LEU A 138 7.25 12.25 16.95
N ALA A 139 6.93 13.41 16.38
CA ALA A 139 7.89 14.45 16.06
C ALA A 139 8.62 15.00 17.31
N HIS A 140 8.01 14.91 18.51
CA HIS A 140 8.68 15.22 19.77
C HIS A 140 9.89 14.33 20.07
N THR A 141 10.00 13.15 19.46
CA THR A 141 11.21 12.30 19.56
C THR A 141 12.38 12.87 18.75
N GLY A 142 12.12 13.90 17.95
CA GLY A 142 13.13 14.61 17.15
C GLY A 142 13.85 13.67 16.16
N HIS A 143 15.17 13.79 16.11
CA HIS A 143 16.00 13.00 15.19
C HIS A 143 15.90 11.49 15.35
N ALA A 144 15.54 10.98 16.55
CA ALA A 144 15.35 9.56 16.76
C ALA A 144 14.17 8.98 15.97
N PHE A 145 13.20 9.82 15.57
CA PHE A 145 12.07 9.36 14.79
C PHE A 145 12.47 8.75 13.44
N THR A 146 13.53 9.22 12.81
CA THR A 146 14.01 8.65 11.55
C THR A 146 14.37 7.16 11.66
N PHE A 147 14.91 6.75 12.82
CA PHE A 147 15.17 5.33 13.11
C PHE A 147 13.87 4.55 13.35
N PHE A 148 12.90 5.13 14.05
CA PHE A 148 11.64 4.46 14.40
C PHE A 148 10.58 4.51 13.29
N SER A 149 10.74 5.39 12.31
CA SER A 149 9.80 5.55 11.20
C SER A 149 9.47 4.23 10.47
N PRO A 150 10.42 3.37 10.08
CA PRO A 150 10.12 2.08 9.45
C PRO A 150 9.29 1.12 10.33
N PHE A 151 9.35 1.26 11.66
CA PHE A 151 8.60 0.41 12.58
C PHE A 151 7.10 0.67 12.50
N LEU A 152 6.66 1.87 12.13
CA LEU A 152 5.24 2.14 11.87
C LEU A 152 4.75 1.35 10.66
N GLY A 153 5.51 1.36 9.58
CA GLY A 153 5.23 0.53 8.41
C GLY A 153 5.24 -0.96 8.72
N TRP A 154 6.23 -1.40 9.49
CA TRP A 154 6.37 -2.77 9.99
C TRP A 154 5.12 -3.21 10.77
N LEU A 155 4.67 -2.42 11.75
CA LEU A 155 3.44 -2.68 12.50
C LEU A 155 2.21 -2.68 11.60
N GLY A 156 2.11 -1.71 10.69
CA GLY A 156 0.99 -1.61 9.77
C GLY A 156 0.82 -2.85 8.92
N VAL A 157 1.90 -3.36 8.34
CA VAL A 157 1.85 -4.57 7.52
C VAL A 157 1.70 -5.84 8.36
N PHE A 158 2.32 -5.91 9.53
CA PHE A 158 2.10 -7.00 10.46
C PHE A 158 0.61 -7.18 10.79
N LEU A 159 -0.08 -6.08 11.11
CA LEU A 159 -1.49 -6.10 11.50
C LEU A 159 -2.44 -6.33 10.31
N THR A 160 -2.17 -5.69 9.18
CA THR A 160 -3.09 -5.70 8.03
C THR A 160 -2.75 -6.77 7.00
N GLY A 161 -1.52 -7.27 7.00
CA GLY A 161 -0.98 -8.15 5.97
C GLY A 161 -0.77 -7.47 4.61
N SER A 162 -0.90 -6.13 4.52
CA SER A 162 -0.87 -5.38 3.26
C SER A 162 -0.07 -4.10 3.39
N ASP A 163 0.95 -3.94 2.55
CA ASP A 163 1.74 -2.71 2.50
C ASP A 163 0.91 -1.52 2.01
N THR A 164 0.02 -1.73 1.04
CA THR A 164 -0.92 -0.70 0.59
C THR A 164 -1.78 -0.18 1.73
N SER A 165 -2.30 -1.06 2.59
CA SER A 165 -3.10 -0.68 3.75
C SER A 165 -2.25 0.05 4.79
N SER A 166 -1.02 -0.38 5.03
CA SER A 166 -0.07 0.28 5.92
C SER A 166 0.26 1.69 5.44
N ASN A 167 0.50 1.87 4.14
CA ASN A 167 0.75 3.18 3.55
C ASN A 167 -0.49 4.09 3.62
N ALA A 168 -1.69 3.55 3.40
CA ALA A 168 -2.92 4.32 3.58
C ALA A 168 -3.10 4.80 5.02
N LEU A 169 -2.71 4.00 6.01
CA LEU A 169 -2.77 4.38 7.44
C LEU A 169 -1.73 5.42 7.81
N PHE A 170 -0.48 5.23 7.43
CA PHE A 170 0.64 5.92 8.03
C PHE A 170 1.39 6.90 7.11
N ALA A 171 1.20 6.88 5.78
CA ALA A 171 1.96 7.77 4.91
C ALA A 171 1.74 9.26 5.21
N ALA A 172 0.50 9.67 5.49
CA ALA A 172 0.21 11.06 5.87
C ALA A 172 0.83 11.44 7.21
N LEU A 173 0.83 10.52 8.20
CA LEU A 173 1.50 10.69 9.48
C LEU A 173 3.01 10.83 9.30
N GLN A 174 3.63 9.93 8.51
CA GLN A 174 5.06 9.95 8.20
C GLN A 174 5.48 11.27 7.56
N ALA A 175 4.74 11.72 6.52
CA ALA A 175 5.02 12.97 5.84
C ALA A 175 4.91 14.18 6.79
N THR A 176 3.86 14.22 7.61
CA THR A 176 3.66 15.30 8.58
C THR A 176 4.77 15.33 9.64
N ALA A 177 5.14 14.17 10.20
CA ALA A 177 6.22 14.07 11.18
C ALA A 177 7.57 14.49 10.57
N ALA A 178 7.85 14.07 9.32
CA ALA A 178 9.07 14.45 8.61
C ALA A 178 9.20 15.98 8.49
N GLN A 179 8.13 16.65 8.09
CA GLN A 179 8.09 18.12 7.97
C GLN A 179 8.33 18.80 9.32
N GLN A 180 7.81 18.25 10.42
CA GLN A 180 7.99 18.82 11.76
C GLN A 180 9.42 18.67 12.30
N ILE A 181 10.12 17.59 11.94
CA ILE A 181 11.53 17.37 12.36
C ILE A 181 12.55 17.86 11.32
N GLY A 182 12.10 18.44 10.20
CA GLY A 182 12.96 19.03 9.18
C GLY A 182 13.71 18.01 8.30
N VAL A 183 13.13 16.83 8.05
CA VAL A 183 13.68 15.83 7.12
C VAL A 183 12.76 15.62 5.91
N SER A 184 13.27 14.97 4.87
CA SER A 184 12.48 14.66 3.67
C SER A 184 11.26 13.80 4.00
N ASP A 185 10.08 14.27 3.61
CA ASP A 185 8.83 13.52 3.70
C ASP A 185 8.83 12.31 2.76
N ILE A 186 9.43 12.42 1.59
CA ILE A 186 9.63 11.31 0.64
C ILE A 186 10.41 10.18 1.32
N LEU A 187 11.48 10.53 2.07
CA LEU A 187 12.29 9.53 2.77
C LEU A 187 11.47 8.77 3.80
N LEU A 188 10.72 9.45 4.68
CA LEU A 188 9.98 8.77 5.75
C LEU A 188 8.77 8.00 5.20
N VAL A 189 8.11 8.47 4.14
CA VAL A 189 7.07 7.69 3.45
C VAL A 189 7.66 6.45 2.78
N ALA A 190 8.83 6.55 2.16
CA ALA A 190 9.54 5.38 1.63
C ALA A 190 9.98 4.41 2.73
N ALA A 191 10.41 4.93 3.89
CA ALA A 191 10.76 4.13 5.06
C ALA A 191 9.55 3.35 5.62
N ASN A 192 8.34 3.93 5.56
CA ASN A 192 7.11 3.23 5.91
C ASN A 192 6.91 1.98 5.04
N THR A 193 7.02 2.12 3.72
CA THR A 193 6.93 1.00 2.78
C THR A 193 8.03 -0.03 3.03
N THR A 194 9.28 0.40 3.18
CA THR A 194 10.41 -0.51 3.38
C THR A 194 10.30 -1.27 4.70
N GLY A 195 9.87 -0.59 5.76
CA GLY A 195 9.54 -1.22 7.04
C GLY A 195 8.37 -2.20 6.91
N GLY A 196 7.36 -1.84 6.12
CA GLY A 196 6.24 -2.70 5.79
C GLY A 196 6.66 -4.03 5.16
N VAL A 197 7.63 -4.00 4.23
CA VAL A 197 8.19 -5.23 3.62
C VAL A 197 8.77 -6.16 4.68
N THR A 198 9.49 -5.63 5.67
CA THR A 198 10.03 -6.45 6.76
C THR A 198 8.94 -6.96 7.71
N GLY A 199 7.87 -6.19 7.92
CA GLY A 199 6.67 -6.61 8.67
C GLY A 199 5.87 -7.71 7.97
N LYS A 200 5.92 -7.77 6.63
CA LYS A 200 5.26 -8.82 5.85
C LYS A 200 5.75 -10.22 6.22
N MET A 201 7.02 -10.35 6.62
CA MET A 201 7.61 -11.64 7.02
C MET A 201 6.87 -12.30 8.19
N ILE A 202 6.23 -11.52 9.04
CA ILE A 202 5.54 -11.99 10.25
C ILE A 202 4.03 -11.82 10.19
N SER A 203 3.49 -11.28 9.10
CA SER A 203 2.03 -11.13 8.99
C SER A 203 1.34 -12.49 9.00
N PRO A 204 0.21 -12.63 9.72
CA PRO A 204 -0.49 -13.91 9.83
C PRO A 204 -0.83 -14.54 8.48
N GLN A 205 -1.20 -13.72 7.49
CA GLN A 205 -1.46 -14.18 6.13
C GLN A 205 -0.23 -14.81 5.48
N SER A 206 0.94 -14.16 5.57
CA SER A 206 2.17 -14.66 4.95
C SER A 206 2.66 -15.94 5.64
N ILE A 207 2.56 -15.99 6.96
CA ILE A 207 2.89 -17.18 7.75
C ILE A 207 2.00 -18.36 7.34
N ALA A 208 0.68 -18.16 7.27
CA ALA A 208 -0.25 -19.22 6.87
C ALA A 208 0.03 -19.73 5.44
N ILE A 209 0.27 -18.81 4.49
CA ILE A 209 0.61 -19.18 3.10
C ILE A 209 1.93 -19.95 3.03
N ALA A 210 2.95 -19.48 3.75
CA ALA A 210 4.25 -20.15 3.80
C ALA A 210 4.14 -21.55 4.40
N CYS A 211 3.43 -21.70 5.52
CA CYS A 211 3.19 -23.01 6.14
C CYS A 211 2.46 -23.96 5.19
N ALA A 212 1.43 -23.49 4.50
CA ALA A 212 0.71 -24.30 3.51
C ALA A 212 1.63 -24.72 2.34
N ALA A 213 2.47 -23.82 1.85
CA ALA A 213 3.36 -24.10 0.72
C ALA A 213 4.43 -25.14 1.01
N VAL A 214 4.91 -25.22 2.26
CA VAL A 214 5.99 -26.15 2.66
C VAL A 214 5.50 -27.33 3.52
N GLY A 215 4.18 -27.51 3.62
CA GLY A 215 3.59 -28.65 4.37
C GLY A 215 3.72 -28.54 5.89
N LEU A 216 3.84 -27.35 6.44
CA LEU A 216 3.94 -27.05 7.87
C LEU A 216 2.62 -26.52 8.46
N VAL A 217 1.48 -26.89 7.88
CA VAL A 217 0.16 -26.48 8.40
C VAL A 217 0.02 -26.91 9.86
N GLY A 218 -0.41 -25.98 10.73
CA GLY A 218 -0.50 -26.18 12.18
C GLY A 218 0.79 -25.83 12.96
N LYS A 219 1.86 -25.42 12.26
CA LYS A 219 3.12 -24.96 12.86
C LYS A 219 3.38 -23.46 12.65
N GLU A 220 2.33 -22.70 12.46
CA GLU A 220 2.41 -21.25 12.20
C GLU A 220 3.11 -20.50 13.33
N SER A 221 2.88 -20.92 14.56
CA SER A 221 3.54 -20.33 15.77
C SER A 221 5.05 -20.55 15.76
N ASP A 222 5.53 -21.70 15.31
CA ASP A 222 6.95 -22.01 15.26
C ASP A 222 7.63 -21.16 14.17
N LEU A 223 7.01 -21.08 13.01
CA LEU A 223 7.50 -20.23 11.93
C LEU A 223 7.49 -18.75 12.35
N PHE A 224 6.44 -18.27 13.01
CA PHE A 224 6.37 -16.91 13.54
C PHE A 224 7.52 -16.63 14.51
N ARG A 225 7.76 -17.50 15.51
CA ARG A 225 8.86 -17.34 16.48
C ARG A 225 10.23 -17.27 15.81
N PHE A 226 10.42 -18.03 14.74
CA PHE A 226 11.64 -17.99 13.97
C PHE A 226 11.78 -16.68 13.20
N THR A 227 10.75 -16.28 12.47
CA THR A 227 10.80 -15.13 11.56
C THR A 227 10.79 -13.78 12.28
N VAL A 228 10.15 -13.65 13.46
CA VAL A 228 10.03 -12.37 14.17
C VAL A 228 11.39 -11.76 14.52
N LYS A 229 12.36 -12.57 14.92
CA LYS A 229 13.72 -12.10 15.22
C LYS A 229 14.40 -11.50 14.00
N HIS A 230 14.30 -12.19 12.86
CA HIS A 230 14.87 -11.73 11.60
C HIS A 230 14.17 -10.47 11.09
N SER A 231 12.85 -10.44 11.17
CA SER A 231 12.03 -9.28 10.81
C SER A 231 12.43 -8.03 11.60
N LEU A 232 12.60 -8.16 12.92
CA LEU A 232 13.06 -7.05 13.76
C LEU A 232 14.48 -6.60 13.43
N ILE A 233 15.41 -7.54 13.18
CA ILE A 233 16.79 -7.20 12.77
C ILE A 233 16.75 -6.40 11.46
N PHE A 234 16.01 -6.86 10.45
CA PHE A 234 15.88 -6.15 9.18
C PHE A 234 15.21 -4.78 9.35
N THR A 235 14.19 -4.66 10.21
CA THR A 235 13.57 -3.36 10.49
C THR A 235 14.56 -2.40 11.16
N CYS A 236 15.37 -2.87 12.10
CA CYS A 236 16.44 -2.08 12.71
C CYS A 236 17.46 -1.64 11.65
N MET A 237 17.88 -2.54 10.73
CA MET A 237 18.79 -2.17 9.64
C MET A 237 18.19 -1.09 8.74
N VAL A 238 16.90 -1.21 8.38
CA VAL A 238 16.19 -0.17 7.64
C VAL A 238 16.16 1.15 8.42
N GLY A 239 15.92 1.11 9.74
CA GLY A 239 15.96 2.29 10.61
C GLY A 239 17.32 2.98 10.61
N VAL A 240 18.41 2.21 10.69
CA VAL A 240 19.78 2.75 10.58
C VAL A 240 20.01 3.38 9.21
N ILE A 241 19.64 2.69 8.12
CA ILE A 241 19.79 3.22 6.76
C ILE A 241 18.98 4.51 6.59
N THR A 242 17.72 4.54 7.03
CA THR A 242 16.86 5.73 6.97
C THR A 242 17.49 6.90 7.73
N THR A 243 18.06 6.65 8.92
CA THR A 243 18.74 7.68 9.70
C THR A 243 20.00 8.18 9.00
N LEU A 244 20.79 7.29 8.42
CA LEU A 244 21.96 7.67 7.64
C LEU A 244 21.57 8.50 6.40
N GLN A 245 20.53 8.11 5.68
CA GLN A 245 20.00 8.87 4.55
C GLN A 245 19.49 10.25 4.98
N ALA A 246 18.84 10.35 6.13
CA ALA A 246 18.31 11.62 6.62
C ALA A 246 19.41 12.66 6.94
N TYR A 247 20.57 12.22 7.44
CA TYR A 247 21.56 13.15 8.02
C TYR A 247 22.96 13.05 7.41
N VAL A 248 23.35 11.92 6.82
CA VAL A 248 24.70 11.71 6.30
C VAL A 248 24.69 11.49 4.79
N LEU A 249 23.81 10.64 4.30
CA LEU A 249 23.72 10.24 2.89
C LEU A 249 22.57 10.97 2.18
N THR A 250 22.40 12.26 2.46
CA THR A 250 21.29 13.07 1.93
C THR A 250 21.24 13.13 0.41
N TRP A 251 22.37 12.95 -0.26
CA TRP A 251 22.46 12.86 -1.72
C TRP A 251 21.75 11.64 -2.34
N MET A 252 21.41 10.63 -1.52
CA MET A 252 20.64 9.44 -1.96
C MET A 252 19.13 9.70 -2.03
N ILE A 253 18.65 10.83 -1.49
CA ILE A 253 17.24 11.19 -1.50
C ILE A 253 16.95 11.94 -2.81
N PRO A 254 15.92 11.52 -3.59
CA PRO A 254 15.58 12.16 -4.86
C PRO A 254 15.03 13.58 -4.69
#